data_68ded0610cb359731b9c7e9131419e27
#
_entry.id   68ded0610cb359731b9c7e9131419e27
#
_cell.length_a   1.000
_cell.length_b   1.000
_cell.length_c   1.000
_cell.angle_alpha   90.00
_cell.angle_beta   90.00
_cell.angle_gamma   90.00
#
_symmetry.space_group_name_H-M   'P 1'
#
loop_
_entity.id
_entity.type
_entity.pdbx_description
1 polymer ?
#
loop_
_entity_poly.entity_id
_entity_poly.type
_entity_poly.pdbx_seq_one_letter_code
_entity_poly.pdbx_strand_id
1 'polypeptide(L)'
;MTAQSAPLIITLEMDKVSHDYFTGLRNQYFPGHANYLEAHITLFYHLPPNEPLIIETIKESVKHKQMTLDITGISNFGNAVAFIVSSPALSTLHGRLQKVFQPFLISQDRNKLRPHITVQNKVTAFKAKQTHELLNQDFKPFSIQGTGLKTWSYLKGPWRAKEYFPFQK
;
A
#
# COMPACT_ATOMS: atom_id res chain seq x y z
N MET A 1 12.44 19.11 7.91
CA MET A 1 11.71 19.00 6.62
C MET A 1 10.28 19.44 6.82
N THR A 2 9.82 20.40 6.07
CA THR A 2 8.42 20.83 6.10
C THR A 2 7.54 19.84 5.31
N ALA A 3 6.24 19.78 5.59
CA ALA A 3 5.31 18.92 4.85
C ALA A 3 5.29 19.20 3.33
N GLN A 4 5.61 20.45 2.92
CA GLN A 4 5.68 20.85 1.52
C GLN A 4 6.89 20.31 0.76
N SER A 5 8.00 20.00 1.46
CA SER A 5 9.22 19.45 0.86
C SER A 5 9.38 17.94 1.12
N ALA A 6 8.47 17.32 1.85
CA ALA A 6 8.51 15.90 2.16
C ALA A 6 8.18 15.04 0.93
N PRO A 7 8.87 13.92 0.73
CA PRO A 7 8.55 13.00 -0.37
C PRO A 7 7.09 12.59 -0.39
N LEU A 8 6.58 12.38 -1.61
CA LEU A 8 5.20 11.94 -1.84
C LEU A 8 5.15 10.41 -1.89
N ILE A 9 4.18 9.83 -1.20
CA ILE A 9 3.85 8.41 -1.26
C ILE A 9 2.49 8.26 -1.92
N ILE A 10 2.33 7.22 -2.76
CA ILE A 10 1.04 6.87 -3.35
C ILE A 10 0.63 5.49 -2.87
N THR A 11 -0.58 5.39 -2.32
CA THR A 11 -1.19 4.13 -1.92
C THR A 11 -2.46 3.85 -2.71
N LEU A 12 -2.80 2.58 -2.84
CA LEU A 12 -4.13 2.13 -3.28
C LEU A 12 -5.01 2.00 -2.03
N GLU A 13 -6.18 2.62 -2.08
CA GLU A 13 -7.18 2.49 -1.02
C GLU A 13 -8.11 1.31 -1.29
N MET A 14 -8.53 0.65 -0.23
CA MET A 14 -9.45 -0.49 -0.28
C MET A 14 -10.81 -0.11 0.31
N ASP A 15 -11.81 -0.95 0.04
CA ASP A 15 -13.13 -0.77 0.63
C ASP A 15 -13.07 -0.75 2.17
N LYS A 16 -14.06 -0.11 2.78
CA LYS A 16 -14.05 0.15 4.23
C LYS A 16 -14.03 -1.14 5.07
N VAL A 17 -14.78 -2.15 4.69
CA VAL A 17 -14.84 -3.43 5.42
C VAL A 17 -13.46 -4.09 5.44
N SER A 18 -12.80 -4.13 4.29
CA SER A 18 -11.45 -4.70 4.17
C SER A 18 -10.41 -3.87 4.92
N HIS A 19 -10.49 -2.54 4.79
CA HIS A 19 -9.61 -1.62 5.51
C HIS A 19 -9.71 -1.82 7.03
N ASP A 20 -10.92 -1.90 7.57
CA ASP A 20 -11.16 -2.11 9.00
C ASP A 20 -10.62 -3.48 9.45
N TYR A 21 -10.82 -4.52 8.63
CA TYR A 21 -10.30 -5.87 8.91
C TYR A 21 -8.78 -5.90 9.03
N PHE A 22 -8.08 -5.39 8.02
CA PHE A 22 -6.61 -5.40 8.02
C PHE A 22 -6.01 -4.43 9.04
N THR A 23 -6.67 -3.30 9.29
CA THR A 23 -6.25 -2.37 10.35
C THR A 23 -6.39 -3.03 11.72
N GLY A 24 -7.44 -3.81 11.94
CA GLY A 24 -7.62 -4.62 13.15
C GLY A 24 -6.49 -5.61 13.36
N LEU A 25 -6.04 -6.29 12.28
CA LEU A 25 -4.89 -7.19 12.35
C LEU A 25 -3.59 -6.43 12.67
N ARG A 26 -3.37 -5.26 12.09
CA ARG A 26 -2.22 -4.42 12.45
C ARG A 26 -2.25 -4.05 13.93
N ASN A 27 -3.40 -3.64 14.45
CA ASN A 27 -3.54 -3.28 15.86
C ASN A 27 -3.26 -4.46 16.79
N GLN A 28 -3.51 -5.68 16.32
CA GLN A 28 -3.27 -6.90 17.09
C GLN A 28 -1.81 -7.37 17.04
N TYR A 29 -1.15 -7.30 15.89
CA TYR A 29 0.14 -7.94 15.64
C TYR A 29 1.32 -6.97 15.46
N PHE A 30 1.08 -5.75 15.01
CA PHE A 30 2.12 -4.77 14.82
C PHE A 30 2.54 -4.17 16.16
N PRO A 31 3.85 -4.01 16.46
CA PRO A 31 4.28 -3.34 17.68
C PRO A 31 3.70 -1.93 17.79
N GLY A 32 3.07 -1.61 18.92
CA GLY A 32 2.35 -0.34 19.09
C GLY A 32 3.24 0.89 18.86
N HIS A 33 4.51 0.83 19.29
CA HIS A 33 5.46 1.93 19.13
C HIS A 33 5.89 2.18 17.67
N ALA A 34 5.63 1.23 16.78
CA ALA A 34 5.98 1.31 15.35
C ALA A 34 4.75 1.33 14.42
N ASN A 35 3.54 1.22 14.98
CA ASN A 35 2.30 1.18 14.20
C ASN A 35 1.73 2.59 14.01
N TYR A 36 2.30 3.36 13.08
CA TYR A 36 1.88 4.74 12.79
C TYR A 36 0.77 4.85 11.77
N LEU A 37 0.43 3.75 11.09
CA LEU A 37 -0.44 3.77 9.92
C LEU A 37 -1.55 2.73 10.05
N GLU A 38 -2.68 3.04 9.44
CA GLU A 38 -3.72 2.05 9.16
C GLU A 38 -3.31 1.18 7.96
N ALA A 39 -4.08 0.12 7.69
CA ALA A 39 -3.80 -0.79 6.59
C ALA A 39 -3.80 -0.04 5.25
N HIS A 40 -2.84 -0.38 4.39
CA HIS A 40 -2.65 0.26 3.10
C HIS A 40 -1.90 -0.65 2.13
N ILE A 41 -1.96 -0.31 0.84
CA ILE A 41 -1.19 -0.95 -0.23
C ILE A 41 -0.34 0.13 -0.89
N THR A 42 0.97 0.09 -0.71
CA THR A 42 1.87 1.10 -1.27
C THR A 42 2.18 0.81 -2.73
N LEU A 43 2.02 1.82 -3.57
CA LEU A 43 2.35 1.75 -4.99
C LEU A 43 3.68 2.45 -5.32
N PHE A 44 3.94 3.61 -4.72
CA PHE A 44 5.20 4.36 -4.87
C PHE A 44 5.62 4.91 -3.52
N TYR A 45 6.88 4.70 -3.19
CA TYR A 45 7.42 5.03 -1.86
C TYR A 45 8.05 6.41 -1.78
N HIS A 46 8.51 6.97 -2.92
CA HIS A 46 9.28 8.20 -2.87
C HIS A 46 9.23 8.95 -4.20
N LEU A 47 8.33 9.91 -4.30
CA LEU A 47 8.18 10.79 -5.44
C LEU A 47 8.42 12.25 -5.03
N PRO A 48 8.80 13.16 -5.96
CA PRO A 48 8.93 14.56 -5.64
C PRO A 48 7.59 15.18 -5.23
N PRO A 49 7.58 16.02 -4.18
CA PRO A 49 6.33 16.51 -3.58
C PRO A 49 5.61 17.58 -4.40
N ASN A 50 6.32 18.32 -5.26
CA ASN A 50 5.81 19.52 -5.92
C ASN A 50 5.84 19.40 -7.45
N GLU A 51 5.67 18.19 -7.98
CA GLU A 51 5.67 17.94 -9.42
C GLU A 51 4.23 17.85 -9.94
N PRO A 52 3.74 18.89 -10.69
CA PRO A 52 2.35 18.92 -11.17
C PRO A 52 1.99 17.71 -12.04
N LEU A 53 2.93 17.20 -12.82
CA LEU A 53 2.70 16.03 -13.68
C LEU A 53 2.22 14.81 -12.89
N ILE A 54 2.69 14.62 -11.68
CA ILE A 54 2.30 13.49 -10.83
C ILE A 54 0.82 13.56 -10.48
N ILE A 55 0.36 14.70 -9.98
CA ILE A 55 -1.04 14.89 -9.58
C ILE A 55 -1.97 14.83 -10.81
N GLU A 56 -1.60 15.46 -11.91
CA GLU A 56 -2.38 15.41 -13.16
C GLU A 56 -2.52 13.96 -13.66
N THR A 57 -1.43 13.20 -13.63
CA THR A 57 -1.43 11.78 -14.03
C THR A 57 -2.32 10.95 -13.13
N ILE A 58 -2.28 11.16 -11.82
CA ILE A 58 -3.17 10.47 -10.87
C ILE A 58 -4.63 10.78 -11.21
N LYS A 59 -4.99 12.05 -11.40
CA LYS A 59 -6.36 12.47 -11.73
C LYS A 59 -6.89 11.79 -13.01
N GLU A 60 -6.06 11.65 -14.02
CA GLU A 60 -6.43 10.91 -15.24
C GLU A 60 -6.54 9.40 -14.99
N SER A 61 -5.62 8.86 -14.21
CA SER A 61 -5.54 7.41 -13.95
C SER A 61 -6.69 6.85 -13.15
N VAL A 62 -7.41 7.67 -12.39
CA VAL A 62 -8.55 7.19 -11.58
C VAL A 62 -9.89 7.23 -12.32
N LYS A 63 -9.90 7.63 -13.59
CA LYS A 63 -11.11 7.67 -14.43
C LYS A 63 -11.50 6.27 -14.94
N HIS A 64 -11.65 5.33 -14.03
CA HIS A 64 -12.12 3.97 -14.32
C HIS A 64 -12.85 3.42 -13.10
N LYS A 65 -13.52 2.27 -13.29
CA LYS A 65 -14.27 1.62 -12.21
C LYS A 65 -13.35 1.06 -11.13
N GLN A 66 -13.91 0.83 -9.96
CA GLN A 66 -13.24 0.11 -8.88
C GLN A 66 -12.72 -1.25 -9.40
N MET A 67 -11.62 -1.72 -8.82
CA MET A 67 -10.96 -2.94 -9.24
C MET A 67 -11.00 -4.01 -8.17
N THR A 68 -11.08 -5.27 -8.60
CA THR A 68 -10.98 -6.41 -7.72
C THR A 68 -9.52 -6.68 -7.38
N LEU A 69 -9.26 -6.94 -6.11
CA LEU A 69 -7.96 -7.33 -5.58
C LEU A 69 -8.09 -8.70 -4.93
N ASP A 70 -7.36 -9.69 -5.41
CA ASP A 70 -7.38 -11.03 -4.86
C ASP A 70 -6.33 -11.17 -3.77
N ILE A 71 -6.75 -11.57 -2.58
CA ILE A 71 -5.85 -11.89 -1.46
C ILE A 71 -5.51 -13.36 -1.58
N THR A 72 -4.28 -13.67 -2.00
CA THR A 72 -3.90 -15.01 -2.47
C THR A 72 -3.08 -15.80 -1.45
N GLY A 73 -2.51 -15.14 -0.45
CA GLY A 73 -1.66 -15.79 0.52
C GLY A 73 -1.17 -14.85 1.60
N ILE A 74 -0.39 -15.40 2.51
CA ILE A 74 0.27 -14.66 3.58
C ILE A 74 1.76 -15.01 3.52
N SER A 75 2.63 -14.01 3.50
CA SER A 75 4.08 -14.20 3.45
C SER A 75 4.78 -13.70 4.70
N ASN A 76 5.81 -14.43 5.08
CA ASN A 76 6.76 -14.05 6.12
C ASN A 76 8.02 -13.50 5.44
N PHE A 77 8.34 -12.23 5.70
CA PHE A 77 9.52 -11.55 5.15
C PHE A 77 10.71 -11.53 6.12
N GLY A 78 10.73 -12.42 7.12
CA GLY A 78 11.79 -12.54 8.11
C GLY A 78 11.49 -11.78 9.40
N ASN A 79 11.16 -10.51 9.32
CA ASN A 79 10.80 -9.66 10.46
C ASN A 79 9.43 -8.98 10.27
N ALA A 80 8.67 -9.42 9.29
CA ALA A 80 7.38 -8.85 8.89
C ALA A 80 6.47 -9.92 8.33
N VAL A 81 5.16 -9.71 8.44
CA VAL A 81 4.12 -10.56 7.87
C VAL A 81 3.15 -9.69 7.07
N ALA A 82 2.85 -10.11 5.85
CA ALA A 82 1.96 -9.38 4.96
C ALA A 82 1.06 -10.32 4.15
N PHE A 83 -0.15 -9.85 3.85
CA PHE A 83 -1.05 -10.49 2.91
C PHE A 83 -0.67 -10.13 1.47
N ILE A 84 -0.62 -11.10 0.60
CA ILE A 84 -0.24 -10.94 -0.80
C ILE A 84 -1.47 -10.62 -1.62
N VAL A 85 -1.36 -9.58 -2.44
CA VAL A 85 -2.42 -9.10 -3.31
C VAL A 85 -2.08 -9.43 -4.76
N SER A 86 -3.06 -9.89 -5.53
CA SER A 86 -2.94 -10.12 -6.97
C SER A 86 -4.08 -9.40 -7.68
N SER A 87 -3.75 -8.59 -8.68
CA SER A 87 -4.75 -7.90 -9.50
C SER A 87 -4.12 -7.48 -10.82
N PRO A 88 -4.56 -8.08 -11.96
CA PRO A 88 -4.12 -7.63 -13.28
C PRO A 88 -4.43 -6.17 -13.55
N ALA A 89 -5.58 -5.68 -13.09
CA ALA A 89 -5.97 -4.27 -13.24
C ALA A 89 -5.01 -3.34 -12.50
N LEU A 90 -4.61 -3.71 -11.28
CA LEU A 90 -3.63 -2.95 -10.49
C LEU A 90 -2.25 -2.96 -11.15
N SER A 91 -1.80 -4.11 -11.64
CA SER A 91 -0.53 -4.22 -12.35
C SER A 91 -0.49 -3.33 -13.59
N THR A 92 -1.58 -3.28 -14.34
CA THR A 92 -1.72 -2.41 -15.52
C THR A 92 -1.67 -0.93 -15.12
N LEU A 93 -2.43 -0.54 -14.11
CA LEU A 93 -2.44 0.84 -13.59
C LEU A 93 -1.03 1.27 -13.13
N HIS A 94 -0.38 0.45 -12.32
CA HIS A 94 0.96 0.72 -11.81
C HIS A 94 1.97 0.87 -12.95
N GLY A 95 1.93 -0.01 -13.94
CA GLY A 95 2.82 0.05 -15.09
C GLY A 95 2.65 1.34 -15.93
N ARG A 96 1.42 1.82 -16.08
CA ARG A 96 1.15 3.11 -16.74
C ARG A 96 1.72 4.28 -15.94
N LEU A 97 1.51 4.29 -14.63
CA LEU A 97 2.07 5.31 -13.75
C LEU A 97 3.60 5.28 -13.76
N GLN A 98 4.21 4.10 -13.72
CA GLN A 98 5.67 3.95 -13.81
C GLN A 98 6.25 4.59 -15.08
N LYS A 99 5.60 4.40 -16.21
CA LYS A 99 6.07 4.99 -17.49
C LYS A 99 6.11 6.51 -17.41
N VAL A 100 5.06 7.13 -16.88
CA VAL A 100 5.00 8.59 -16.78
C VAL A 100 5.97 9.12 -15.72
N PHE A 101 6.10 8.40 -14.60
CA PHE A 101 6.93 8.82 -13.47
C PHE A 101 8.41 8.45 -13.61
N GLN A 102 8.80 7.78 -14.70
CA GLN A 102 10.16 7.26 -14.91
C GLN A 102 11.29 8.23 -14.52
N PRO A 103 11.25 9.53 -14.88
CA PRO A 103 12.32 10.45 -14.51
C PRO A 103 12.45 10.71 -13.01
N PHE A 104 11.41 10.42 -12.23
CA PHE A 104 11.33 10.73 -10.81
C PHE A 104 11.54 9.53 -9.89
N LEU A 105 11.58 8.31 -10.46
CA LEU A 105 11.55 7.08 -9.64
C LEU A 105 12.89 6.80 -8.97
N ILE A 106 12.83 6.48 -7.67
CA ILE A 106 13.93 5.83 -6.97
C ILE A 106 14.04 4.36 -7.43
N SER A 107 15.18 3.72 -7.14
CA SER A 107 15.45 2.34 -7.55
C SER A 107 14.34 1.36 -7.14
N GLN A 108 13.86 1.47 -5.91
CA GLN A 108 12.78 0.61 -5.40
C GLN A 108 11.50 0.72 -6.23
N ASP A 109 11.11 1.95 -6.60
CA ASP A 109 9.87 2.22 -7.33
C ASP A 109 9.94 1.86 -8.82
N ARG A 110 11.14 1.53 -9.34
CA ARG A 110 11.35 1.02 -10.70
C ARG A 110 11.08 -0.46 -10.83
N ASN A 111 11.00 -1.19 -9.72
CA ASN A 111 10.75 -2.62 -9.74
C ASN A 111 9.29 -2.92 -10.10
N LYS A 112 9.06 -4.16 -10.56
CA LYS A 112 7.70 -4.68 -10.73
C LYS A 112 6.97 -4.63 -9.38
N LEU A 113 5.75 -4.12 -9.38
CA LEU A 113 4.93 -4.07 -8.17
C LEU A 113 4.64 -5.47 -7.64
N ARG A 114 4.86 -5.64 -6.35
CA ARG A 114 4.44 -6.81 -5.57
C ARG A 114 3.50 -6.33 -4.47
N PRO A 115 2.22 -6.11 -4.79
CA PRO A 115 1.31 -5.48 -3.85
C PRO A 115 1.03 -6.37 -2.65
N HIS A 116 1.01 -5.78 -1.47
CA HIS A 116 0.82 -6.49 -0.22
C HIS A 116 0.25 -5.57 0.86
N ILE A 117 -0.35 -6.17 1.87
CA ILE A 117 -0.89 -5.47 3.04
C ILE A 117 -0.13 -5.98 4.27
N THR A 118 0.73 -5.14 4.81
CA THR A 118 1.54 -5.48 5.99
C THR A 118 0.70 -5.41 7.26
N VAL A 119 0.68 -6.47 8.03
CA VAL A 119 -0.02 -6.54 9.33
C VAL A 119 0.94 -6.63 10.51
N GLN A 120 2.21 -6.92 10.28
CA GLN A 120 3.26 -6.96 11.30
C GLN A 120 4.60 -6.60 10.67
N ASN A 121 5.40 -5.79 11.35
CA ASN A 121 6.77 -5.46 10.95
C ASN A 121 7.59 -5.09 12.18
N LYS A 122 8.92 -5.04 12.01
CA LYS A 122 9.87 -4.67 13.09
C LYS A 122 9.76 -5.57 14.32
N VAL A 123 9.58 -6.86 14.08
CA VAL A 123 9.58 -7.91 15.09
C VAL A 123 10.77 -8.86 14.88
N THR A 124 10.99 -9.75 15.85
CA THR A 124 12.00 -10.81 15.71
C THR A 124 11.56 -11.85 14.67
N ALA A 125 12.51 -12.59 14.13
CA ALA A 125 12.23 -13.69 13.20
C ALA A 125 11.32 -14.75 13.84
N PHE A 126 11.50 -15.05 15.12
CA PHE A 126 10.64 -15.95 15.86
C PHE A 126 9.20 -15.44 15.93
N LYS A 127 9.00 -14.16 16.24
CA LYS A 127 7.68 -13.56 16.34
C LYS A 127 6.97 -13.51 14.98
N ALA A 128 7.67 -13.17 13.92
CA ALA A 128 7.12 -13.18 12.56
C ALA A 128 6.68 -14.58 12.15
N LYS A 129 7.50 -15.61 12.41
CA LYS A 129 7.15 -17.00 12.14
C LYS A 129 5.89 -17.42 12.91
N GLN A 130 5.79 -17.09 14.18
CA GLN A 130 4.64 -17.41 15.02
C GLN A 130 3.34 -16.78 14.48
N THR A 131 3.40 -15.50 14.14
CA THR A 131 2.25 -14.78 13.57
C THR A 131 1.84 -15.34 12.21
N HIS A 132 2.81 -15.62 11.35
CA HIS A 132 2.58 -16.22 10.03
C HIS A 132 1.87 -17.58 10.15
N GLU A 133 2.37 -18.45 11.00
CA GLU A 133 1.76 -19.78 11.22
C GLU A 133 0.33 -19.65 11.76
N LEU A 134 0.10 -18.76 12.73
CA LEU A 134 -1.21 -18.54 13.32
C LEU A 134 -2.22 -18.03 12.27
N LEU A 135 -1.86 -17.04 11.48
CA LEU A 135 -2.75 -16.48 10.46
C LEU A 135 -3.03 -17.46 9.32
N ASN A 136 -2.08 -18.35 8.99
CA ASN A 136 -2.27 -19.35 7.94
C ASN A 136 -3.18 -20.51 8.32
N GLN A 137 -3.42 -20.76 9.61
CA GLN A 137 -4.24 -21.91 10.05
C GLN A 137 -5.63 -21.92 9.42
N ASP A 138 -6.26 -20.76 9.33
CA ASP A 138 -7.62 -20.61 8.82
C ASP A 138 -7.70 -19.77 7.53
N PHE A 139 -6.55 -19.43 6.95
CA PHE A 139 -6.52 -18.61 5.75
C PHE A 139 -7.14 -19.32 4.56
N LYS A 140 -8.07 -18.63 3.89
CA LYS A 140 -8.59 -19.00 2.57
C LYS A 140 -8.55 -17.78 1.67
N PRO A 141 -8.17 -17.92 0.39
CA PRO A 141 -8.19 -16.80 -0.55
C PRO A 141 -9.56 -16.11 -0.61
N PHE A 142 -9.53 -14.80 -0.72
CA PHE A 142 -10.72 -13.97 -0.84
C PHE A 142 -10.42 -12.72 -1.66
N SER A 143 -11.45 -11.99 -2.06
CA SER A 143 -11.32 -10.78 -2.86
C SER A 143 -11.83 -9.56 -2.10
N ILE A 144 -11.17 -8.42 -2.36
CA ILE A 144 -11.55 -7.11 -1.86
C ILE A 144 -11.62 -6.11 -3.01
N GLN A 145 -12.07 -4.88 -2.77
CA GLN A 145 -12.16 -3.85 -3.79
C GLN A 145 -11.11 -2.76 -3.58
N GLY A 146 -10.40 -2.41 -4.66
CA GLY A 146 -9.62 -1.18 -4.74
C GLY A 146 -10.52 -0.02 -5.11
N THR A 147 -10.52 1.05 -4.31
CA THR A 147 -11.52 2.13 -4.39
C THR A 147 -10.96 3.45 -4.88
N GLY A 148 -9.65 3.61 -4.89
CA GLY A 148 -9.01 4.85 -5.32
C GLY A 148 -7.55 4.91 -4.98
N LEU A 149 -6.93 6.03 -5.31
CA LEU A 149 -5.55 6.33 -4.96
C LEU A 149 -5.50 7.42 -3.89
N LYS A 150 -4.48 7.37 -3.04
CA LYS A 150 -4.26 8.37 -2.01
C LYS A 150 -2.82 8.81 -1.99
N THR A 151 -2.59 10.08 -1.79
CA THR A 151 -1.25 10.64 -1.63
C THR A 151 -0.97 10.99 -0.18
N TRP A 152 0.30 10.89 0.20
CA TRP A 152 0.79 11.14 1.55
C TRP A 152 2.10 11.89 1.49
N SER A 153 2.38 12.68 2.52
CA SER A 153 3.71 13.23 2.78
C SER A 153 4.45 12.33 3.76
N TYR A 154 5.67 11.89 3.39
CA TYR A 154 6.53 11.10 4.26
C TYR A 154 7.29 12.02 5.23
N LEU A 155 7.05 11.87 6.53
CA LEU A 155 7.63 12.72 7.57
C LEU A 155 8.74 11.99 8.37
N LYS A 156 9.54 11.16 7.71
CA LYS A 156 10.64 10.38 8.31
C LYS A 156 10.17 9.35 9.36
N GLY A 157 9.03 8.77 9.15
CA GLY A 157 8.38 7.78 10.03
C GLY A 157 6.88 7.88 9.83
N PRO A 158 6.19 8.84 10.47
CA PRO A 158 4.77 9.09 10.22
C PRO A 158 4.51 9.57 8.79
N TRP A 159 3.34 9.25 8.26
CA TRP A 159 2.86 9.76 6.98
C TRP A 159 1.69 10.70 7.24
N ARG A 160 1.68 11.85 6.57
CA ARG A 160 0.55 12.78 6.62
C ARG A 160 -0.31 12.62 5.37
N ALA A 161 -1.60 12.33 5.53
CA ALA A 161 -2.55 12.24 4.43
C ALA A 161 -2.63 13.59 3.69
N LYS A 162 -2.64 13.53 2.35
CA LYS A 162 -2.79 14.71 1.49
C LYS A 162 -4.11 14.71 0.75
N GLU A 163 -4.29 13.83 -0.24
CA GLU A 163 -5.47 13.87 -1.11
C GLU A 163 -5.91 12.46 -1.49
N TYR A 164 -7.23 12.26 -1.55
CA TYR A 164 -7.84 11.02 -2.00
C TYR A 164 -8.47 11.22 -3.39
N PHE A 165 -8.18 10.29 -4.29
CA PHE A 165 -8.65 10.29 -5.67
C PHE A 165 -9.48 9.02 -5.90
N PRO A 166 -10.82 9.08 -5.76
CA PRO A 166 -11.65 7.89 -5.89
C PRO A 166 -11.74 7.41 -7.34
N PHE A 167 -11.81 6.08 -7.50
CA PHE A 167 -12.25 5.48 -8.75
C PHE A 167 -13.74 5.74 -8.95
N GLN A 168 -14.21 5.58 -10.18
CA GLN A 168 -15.63 5.67 -10.49
C GLN A 168 -16.37 4.46 -9.90
N LYS A 169 -17.61 4.66 -9.47
CA LYS A 169 -18.46 3.59 -8.95
C LYS A 169 -18.97 2.66 -10.06
#